data_42a2b35f65202bb29342fb8d6d4d177e
#
_entry.id   42a2b35f65202bb29342fb8d6d4d177e
#
_cell.length_a   1.000
_cell.length_b   1.000
_cell.length_c   1.000
_cell.angle_alpha   90.00
_cell.angle_beta   90.00
_cell.angle_gamma   90.00
#
_symmetry.space_group_name_H-M   'P 1'
#
loop_
_entity.id
_entity.type
_entity.pdbx_description
1 polymer ?
#
loop_
_entity_poly.entity_id
_entity_poly.type
_entity_poly.pdbx_seq_one_letter_code
_entity_poly.pdbx_strand_id
1 'polypeptide(L)'
;LAGLPDANIGDGDVVQPWGQPTSEAFRTFYNAGYDLGEVELYSFGNYSKSEADGNFFYRYPGNGTIEDLRLEDGSLWSPLLFFPGGFTPLFSGEVTDYSLVGGLRGETSSGFSWDVSGRFGHNEIEYTLKNTVNPSLGPNSPTTFNPGSLINEETQFQADFSQTFEMGLSSPLVVAAGFSYLDESYEITEGGAASYAAGPFAAQDPFDLCTPAGTPTAAGASAIANGSSLDCSDPSDPVYTVVGVGSNGFPGYSPEFSGEYSRDSYGGYVDVSADVTEALFLQGALRFEDYSDFDSELVWKVAGRYEFTPAFALRGSVGTGFRAPTPGQQGTTNVSTRLPNGFPVATGLFPAGGPVAQALGAEPLEPEQSTNYTVGVTTSFQGVGLTVDFYQIDLEDRVNAISTQDVSTDPTSGQAYENYLALVDAGVSGAESIGGVFYFTNAFDTTTQGVDIVGTYTQAWANGQSTDFTASVNYNQTEFDGDVTGLFNAEDRFDFENGSPEWRGVFSARHSFGDFSLLGRLNYYGSYENSDSGGASGLIQEFDPVFMFDLEGTYSVTERIRLSLGARNLFDEYPDKADPAIGDSCCGRIYRSDSEVSWQGGFYYAKVVAEF
;
A
#
# COMPACT_ATOMS: atom_id res chain seq x y z
N LEU A 1 -26.73 -14.54 18.56
CA LEU A 1 -26.31 -14.45 19.98
C LEU A 1 -27.42 -14.89 20.96
N ALA A 2 -28.70 -14.82 20.55
CA ALA A 2 -29.83 -15.34 21.35
C ALA A 2 -29.72 -16.87 21.46
N GLY A 3 -29.14 -17.38 22.52
CA GLY A 3 -28.92 -18.80 22.77
C GLY A 3 -27.53 -19.14 23.30
N LEU A 4 -26.64 -18.16 23.39
CA LEU A 4 -25.32 -18.27 24.01
C LEU A 4 -25.31 -17.50 25.34
N PRO A 5 -25.74 -18.12 26.48
CA PRO A 5 -25.94 -17.41 27.75
C PRO A 5 -24.65 -16.84 28.35
N ASP A 6 -23.50 -17.33 27.91
CA ASP A 6 -22.18 -16.89 28.39
C ASP A 6 -21.48 -15.89 27.44
N ALA A 7 -22.15 -15.47 26.34
CA ALA A 7 -21.61 -14.46 25.44
C ALA A 7 -21.53 -13.11 26.16
N ASN A 8 -20.32 -12.57 26.30
CA ASN A 8 -20.07 -11.23 26.88
C ASN A 8 -20.42 -10.10 25.91
N ILE A 9 -21.30 -10.35 24.93
CA ILE A 9 -21.71 -9.42 23.89
C ILE A 9 -23.22 -9.22 24.03
N GLY A 10 -23.62 -7.98 24.32
CA GLY A 10 -25.02 -7.56 24.46
C GLY A 10 -25.63 -7.13 23.12
N ASP A 11 -26.97 -7.00 23.10
CA ASP A 11 -27.68 -6.39 21.97
C ASP A 11 -27.28 -4.92 21.84
N GLY A 12 -26.80 -4.53 20.64
CA GLY A 12 -26.30 -3.18 20.35
C GLY A 12 -24.80 -2.94 20.61
N ASP A 13 -24.07 -3.94 21.11
CA ASP A 13 -22.60 -3.82 21.22
C ASP A 13 -21.94 -3.80 19.84
N VAL A 14 -20.95 -2.94 19.66
CA VAL A 14 -20.12 -2.88 18.45
C VAL A 14 -19.10 -4.01 18.52
N VAL A 15 -19.27 -5.04 17.71
CA VAL A 15 -18.35 -6.20 17.65
C VAL A 15 -17.31 -6.07 16.56
N GLN A 16 -17.53 -5.19 15.58
CA GLN A 16 -16.65 -4.97 14.45
C GLN A 16 -16.66 -3.48 14.09
N PRO A 17 -15.72 -2.69 14.60
CA PRO A 17 -15.56 -1.30 14.17
C PRO A 17 -14.89 -1.27 12.80
N TRP A 18 -15.48 -0.50 11.88
CA TRP A 18 -14.88 -0.11 10.62
C TRP A 18 -14.49 1.36 10.70
N GLY A 19 -13.34 1.72 10.14
CA GLY A 19 -12.88 3.10 10.12
C GLY A 19 -11.35 3.18 10.18
N GLN A 20 -10.85 4.37 10.51
CA GLN A 20 -9.40 4.55 10.67
C GLN A 20 -8.89 3.80 11.89
N PRO A 21 -7.69 3.19 11.78
CA PRO A 21 -6.99 2.66 12.94
C PRO A 21 -6.76 3.73 14.01
N THR A 22 -6.82 3.34 15.27
CA THR A 22 -6.27 4.17 16.34
C THR A 22 -4.77 4.26 16.13
N SER A 23 -4.21 5.47 16.16
CA SER A 23 -2.78 5.64 15.95
C SER A 23 -2.17 6.65 16.92
N GLU A 24 -0.95 6.34 17.34
CA GLU A 24 -0.08 7.23 18.10
C GLU A 24 1.29 7.31 17.44
N ALA A 25 1.88 8.50 17.39
CA ALA A 25 3.19 8.66 16.78
C ALA A 25 4.03 9.70 17.50
N PHE A 26 5.30 9.37 17.72
CA PHE A 26 6.35 10.31 18.09
C PHE A 26 7.28 10.51 16.90
N ARG A 27 7.55 11.75 16.55
CA ARG A 27 8.45 12.12 15.44
C ARG A 27 9.40 13.22 15.86
N THR A 28 10.65 13.08 15.47
CA THR A 28 11.65 14.12 15.64
C THR A 28 12.48 14.27 14.38
N PHE A 29 12.95 15.47 14.17
CA PHE A 29 13.82 15.82 13.05
C PHE A 29 14.87 16.80 13.51
N TYR A 30 16.09 16.68 13.00
CA TYR A 30 17.13 17.69 13.18
C TYR A 30 17.76 18.06 11.83
N ASN A 31 18.27 19.28 11.76
CA ASN A 31 19.05 19.78 10.64
C ASN A 31 20.14 20.68 11.22
N ALA A 32 21.39 20.40 10.89
CA ALA A 32 22.57 21.10 11.39
C ALA A 32 23.54 21.42 10.25
N GLY A 33 24.06 22.63 10.25
CA GLY A 33 25.10 23.06 9.33
C GLY A 33 26.23 23.74 10.10
N TYR A 34 27.46 23.53 9.65
CA TYR A 34 28.66 24.20 10.20
C TYR A 34 29.50 24.75 9.07
N ASP A 35 29.61 26.07 9.03
CA ASP A 35 30.36 26.79 8.03
C ASP A 35 31.87 26.74 8.35
N LEU A 36 32.67 26.21 7.42
CA LEU A 36 34.13 26.14 7.46
C LEU A 36 34.78 27.15 6.50
N GLY A 37 34.01 28.09 5.95
CA GLY A 37 34.44 29.12 5.01
C GLY A 37 34.04 28.77 3.57
N GLU A 38 34.89 28.12 2.78
CA GLU A 38 34.55 27.67 1.42
C GLU A 38 33.81 26.30 1.40
N VAL A 39 33.67 25.66 2.55
CA VAL A 39 33.05 24.34 2.72
C VAL A 39 32.06 24.43 3.86
N GLU A 40 30.90 23.85 3.67
CA GLU A 40 29.89 23.62 4.71
C GLU A 40 29.82 22.13 5.03
N LEU A 41 29.95 21.78 6.31
CA LEU A 41 29.59 20.46 6.83
C LEU A 41 28.11 20.51 7.21
N TYR A 42 27.30 19.57 6.73
CA TYR A 42 25.89 19.49 7.08
C TYR A 42 25.48 18.08 7.49
N SER A 43 24.47 18.01 8.32
CA SER A 43 23.81 16.75 8.68
C SER A 43 22.36 17.02 9.00
N PHE A 44 21.50 16.09 8.59
CA PHE A 44 20.10 16.06 8.99
C PHE A 44 19.63 14.61 9.16
N GLY A 45 18.57 14.45 9.94
CA GLY A 45 18.01 13.14 10.16
C GLY A 45 16.65 13.21 10.82
N ASN A 46 15.93 12.12 10.72
CA ASN A 46 14.64 11.93 11.38
C ASN A 46 14.64 10.63 12.20
N TYR A 47 13.77 10.61 13.17
CA TYR A 47 13.36 9.42 13.89
C TYR A 47 11.86 9.48 14.08
N SER A 48 11.16 8.40 13.76
CA SER A 48 9.73 8.23 13.99
C SER A 48 9.47 6.87 14.62
N LYS A 49 8.61 6.86 15.63
CA LYS A 49 8.01 5.64 16.15
C LYS A 49 6.50 5.84 16.16
N SER A 50 5.77 4.94 15.53
CA SER A 50 4.31 5.00 15.47
C SER A 50 3.71 3.61 15.67
N GLU A 51 2.56 3.56 16.33
CA GLU A 51 1.75 2.36 16.48
C GLU A 51 0.37 2.65 15.90
N ALA A 52 -0.19 1.67 15.19
CA ALA A 52 -1.55 1.75 14.67
C ALA A 52 -2.26 0.41 14.85
N ASP A 53 -3.50 0.47 15.36
CA ASP A 53 -4.36 -0.69 15.61
C ASP A 53 -5.54 -0.69 14.64
N GLY A 54 -5.76 -1.82 13.96
CA GLY A 54 -6.91 -2.07 13.09
C GLY A 54 -7.61 -3.38 13.44
N ASN A 55 -8.91 -3.46 13.14
CA ASN A 55 -9.68 -4.68 13.39
C ASN A 55 -9.92 -5.42 12.08
N PHE A 56 -9.84 -6.76 12.13
CA PHE A 56 -10.37 -7.62 11.11
C PHE A 56 -11.90 -7.73 11.24
N PHE A 57 -12.55 -8.50 10.36
CA PHE A 57 -13.97 -8.78 10.49
C PHE A 57 -14.27 -9.72 11.68
N TYR A 58 -15.48 -9.61 12.23
CA TYR A 58 -15.95 -10.38 13.38
C TYR A 58 -16.17 -11.86 13.03
N ARG A 59 -15.58 -12.73 13.81
CA ARG A 59 -15.78 -14.18 13.78
C ARG A 59 -16.95 -14.50 14.70
N TYR A 60 -18.16 -14.53 14.14
CA TYR A 60 -19.38 -14.84 14.91
C TYR A 60 -19.53 -16.34 15.12
N PRO A 61 -20.28 -16.79 16.16
CA PRO A 61 -20.63 -18.20 16.33
C PRO A 61 -21.32 -18.74 15.08
N GLY A 62 -20.78 -19.82 14.50
CA GLY A 62 -21.21 -20.37 13.21
C GLY A 62 -20.44 -19.81 11.99
N ASN A 63 -19.47 -18.93 12.19
CA ASN A 63 -18.47 -18.60 11.17
C ASN A 63 -17.54 -19.81 10.99
N GLY A 64 -17.16 -20.12 9.74
CA GLY A 64 -16.33 -21.29 9.42
C GLY A 64 -14.92 -21.33 10.03
N THR A 65 -14.52 -20.29 10.79
CA THR A 65 -13.33 -20.32 11.64
C THR A 65 -13.62 -20.90 13.04
N ILE A 66 -14.89 -20.91 13.43
CA ILE A 66 -15.35 -21.37 14.76
C ILE A 66 -16.04 -22.72 14.59
N GLU A 67 -15.22 -23.74 14.52
CA GLU A 67 -15.64 -25.12 14.35
C GLU A 67 -15.48 -25.90 15.66
N ASP A 68 -16.32 -26.92 15.88
CA ASP A 68 -16.13 -27.90 16.91
C ASP A 68 -15.05 -28.90 16.49
N LEU A 69 -14.12 -29.17 17.37
CA LEU A 69 -13.00 -30.11 17.20
C LEU A 69 -13.12 -31.26 18.18
N ARG A 70 -12.81 -32.48 17.73
CA ARG A 70 -12.81 -33.68 18.57
C ARG A 70 -11.42 -33.86 19.19
N LEU A 71 -11.32 -33.80 20.53
CA LEU A 71 -10.08 -34.03 21.27
C LEU A 71 -9.74 -35.51 21.40
N GLU A 72 -8.52 -35.82 21.85
CA GLU A 72 -8.01 -37.18 22.05
C GLU A 72 -8.88 -38.04 22.96
N ASP A 73 -9.49 -37.44 24.00
CA ASP A 73 -10.40 -38.12 24.92
C ASP A 73 -11.83 -38.27 24.38
N GLY A 74 -12.08 -37.80 23.16
CA GLY A 74 -13.39 -37.80 22.50
C GLY A 74 -14.32 -36.65 22.93
N SER A 75 -13.90 -35.73 23.79
CA SER A 75 -14.65 -34.52 24.12
C SER A 75 -14.61 -33.50 22.96
N LEU A 76 -15.48 -32.49 23.02
CA LEU A 76 -15.51 -31.40 22.06
C LEU A 76 -14.85 -30.15 22.61
N TRP A 77 -14.17 -29.43 21.74
CA TRP A 77 -13.62 -28.12 21.97
C TRP A 77 -13.93 -27.20 20.79
N SER A 78 -14.16 -25.91 21.06
CA SER A 78 -14.20 -24.89 20.01
C SER A 78 -13.61 -23.57 20.52
N PRO A 79 -13.24 -22.64 19.62
CA PRO A 79 -12.79 -21.29 20.01
C PRO A 79 -13.77 -20.54 20.92
N LEU A 80 -15.06 -20.91 20.94
CA LEU A 80 -16.05 -20.30 21.84
C LEU A 80 -15.79 -20.56 23.32
N LEU A 81 -14.92 -21.52 23.67
CA LEU A 81 -14.47 -21.69 25.06
C LEU A 81 -13.50 -20.56 25.50
N PHE A 82 -12.77 -19.97 24.56
CA PHE A 82 -11.95 -18.77 24.82
C PHE A 82 -12.76 -17.49 24.64
N PHE A 83 -13.63 -17.47 23.64
CA PHE A 83 -14.42 -16.31 23.22
C PHE A 83 -15.91 -16.68 23.09
N PRO A 84 -16.66 -16.71 24.20
CA PRO A 84 -18.05 -17.23 24.19
C PRO A 84 -19.00 -16.53 23.24
N GLY A 85 -18.74 -15.31 22.85
CA GLY A 85 -19.53 -14.56 21.87
C GLY A 85 -18.94 -14.52 20.46
N GLY A 86 -17.83 -15.21 20.21
CA GLY A 86 -16.99 -14.99 19.05
C GLY A 86 -15.92 -13.95 19.29
N PHE A 87 -15.15 -13.57 18.26
CA PHE A 87 -14.03 -12.65 18.40
C PHE A 87 -13.76 -11.84 17.15
N THR A 88 -13.15 -10.67 17.35
CA THR A 88 -12.64 -9.82 16.29
C THR A 88 -11.13 -9.69 16.47
N PRO A 89 -10.30 -10.25 15.57
CA PRO A 89 -8.86 -10.09 15.67
C PRO A 89 -8.47 -8.63 15.61
N LEU A 90 -7.59 -8.20 16.51
CA LEU A 90 -6.98 -6.87 16.54
C LEU A 90 -5.54 -6.98 16.01
N PHE A 91 -5.25 -6.26 14.94
CA PHE A 91 -3.96 -6.24 14.30
C PHE A 91 -3.26 -4.91 14.56
N SER A 92 -2.09 -4.97 15.17
CA SER A 92 -1.26 -3.81 15.48
C SER A 92 0.02 -3.87 14.66
N GLY A 93 0.42 -2.71 14.11
CA GLY A 93 1.74 -2.50 13.53
C GLY A 93 2.48 -1.41 14.30
N GLU A 94 3.65 -1.73 14.84
CA GLU A 94 4.59 -0.76 15.37
C GLU A 94 5.63 -0.46 14.29
N VAL A 95 5.69 0.80 13.82
CA VAL A 95 6.63 1.24 12.78
C VAL A 95 7.73 2.07 13.43
N THR A 96 8.97 1.63 13.27
CA THR A 96 10.18 2.39 13.61
C THR A 96 10.86 2.84 12.31
N ASP A 97 11.05 4.14 12.14
CA ASP A 97 11.67 4.75 10.96
C ASP A 97 12.73 5.75 11.39
N TYR A 98 13.92 5.65 10.83
CA TYR A 98 14.95 6.65 11.04
C TYR A 98 15.88 6.79 9.84
N SER A 99 16.36 8.01 9.62
CA SER A 99 17.38 8.27 8.62
C SER A 99 18.42 9.27 9.11
N LEU A 100 19.60 9.13 8.56
CA LEU A 100 20.73 10.02 8.83
C LEU A 100 21.41 10.38 7.52
N VAL A 101 21.60 11.66 7.27
CA VAL A 101 22.40 12.18 6.17
C VAL A 101 23.54 13.01 6.74
N GLY A 102 24.74 12.82 6.20
CA GLY A 102 25.90 13.66 6.48
C GLY A 102 26.65 13.99 5.19
N GLY A 103 27.04 15.24 5.02
CA GLY A 103 27.68 15.67 3.79
C GLY A 103 28.58 16.91 3.94
N LEU A 104 29.34 17.12 2.91
CA LEU A 104 30.17 18.31 2.69
C LEU A 104 29.75 18.93 1.37
N ARG A 105 29.54 20.23 1.34
CA ARG A 105 29.28 20.98 0.12
C ARG A 105 30.11 22.26 0.08
N GLY A 106 30.39 22.72 -1.10
CA GLY A 106 31.16 23.92 -1.27
C GLY A 106 31.04 24.50 -2.68
N GLU A 107 31.50 25.75 -2.78
CA GLU A 107 31.61 26.46 -4.05
C GLU A 107 32.99 27.12 -4.14
N THR A 108 33.64 26.94 -5.27
CA THR A 108 34.91 27.59 -5.54
C THR A 108 34.71 29.01 -6.10
N SER A 109 35.75 29.85 -6.04
CA SER A 109 35.70 31.19 -6.63
C SER A 109 35.48 31.21 -8.15
N SER A 110 35.63 30.07 -8.83
CA SER A 110 35.32 29.88 -10.27
C SER A 110 33.85 29.50 -10.53
N GLY A 111 33.00 29.41 -9.52
CA GLY A 111 31.61 29.00 -9.64
C GLY A 111 31.41 27.49 -9.80
N PHE A 112 32.44 26.67 -9.52
CA PHE A 112 32.29 25.23 -9.42
C PHE A 112 31.69 24.85 -8.06
N SER A 113 30.48 24.32 -8.07
CA SER A 113 29.77 23.84 -6.88
C SER A 113 29.85 22.32 -6.80
N TRP A 114 29.97 21.81 -5.59
CA TRP A 114 30.04 20.39 -5.32
C TRP A 114 29.32 20.03 -4.01
N ASP A 115 28.74 18.84 -3.97
CA ASP A 115 28.14 18.23 -2.78
C ASP A 115 28.51 16.75 -2.75
N VAL A 116 28.99 16.27 -1.60
CA VAL A 116 29.30 14.86 -1.38
C VAL A 116 28.66 14.44 -0.07
N SER A 117 27.80 13.44 -0.13
CA SER A 117 27.02 12.98 1.03
C SER A 117 26.91 11.48 1.13
N GLY A 118 26.65 11.03 2.36
CA GLY A 118 26.22 9.66 2.65
C GLY A 118 24.89 9.69 3.40
N ARG A 119 24.04 8.72 3.09
CA ARG A 119 22.75 8.52 3.72
C ARG A 119 22.63 7.08 4.22
N PHE A 120 22.05 6.92 5.40
CA PHE A 120 21.54 5.66 5.90
C PHE A 120 20.05 5.83 6.25
N GLY A 121 19.23 4.86 5.89
CA GLY A 121 17.80 4.79 6.21
C GLY A 121 17.42 3.40 6.71
N HIS A 122 16.53 3.36 7.69
CA HIS A 122 15.96 2.13 8.23
C HIS A 122 14.46 2.33 8.47
N ASN A 123 13.68 1.35 8.06
CA ASN A 123 12.25 1.25 8.33
C ASN A 123 11.92 -0.18 8.73
N GLU A 124 11.31 -0.35 9.90
CA GLU A 124 10.83 -1.63 10.41
C GLU A 124 9.37 -1.52 10.79
N ILE A 125 8.55 -2.50 10.40
CA ILE A 125 7.21 -2.71 10.94
C ILE A 125 7.16 -4.05 11.67
N GLU A 126 6.91 -4.01 12.98
CA GLU A 126 6.70 -5.19 13.81
C GLU A 126 5.20 -5.43 14.02
N TYR A 127 4.74 -6.65 13.73
CA TYR A 127 3.32 -7.00 13.81
C TYR A 127 2.98 -7.69 15.13
N THR A 128 1.83 -7.32 15.68
CA THR A 128 1.19 -8.01 16.81
C THR A 128 -0.27 -8.29 16.45
N LEU A 129 -0.71 -9.53 16.66
CA LEU A 129 -2.10 -9.95 16.45
C LEU A 129 -2.69 -10.43 17.77
N LYS A 130 -3.77 -9.80 18.22
CA LYS A 130 -4.44 -10.08 19.51
C LYS A 130 -5.87 -10.53 19.29
N ASN A 131 -6.47 -11.10 20.33
CA ASN A 131 -7.88 -11.47 20.36
C ASN A 131 -8.26 -12.43 19.21
N THR A 132 -7.47 -13.47 19.00
CA THR A 132 -7.65 -14.49 17.97
C THR A 132 -7.08 -15.83 18.42
N VAL A 133 -7.15 -16.84 17.53
CA VAL A 133 -6.61 -18.18 17.75
C VAL A 133 -5.87 -18.66 16.49
N ASN A 134 -4.97 -19.62 16.65
CA ASN A 134 -4.60 -20.56 15.58
C ASN A 134 -5.50 -21.80 15.73
N PRO A 135 -6.54 -21.96 14.90
CA PRO A 135 -7.52 -23.02 15.08
C PRO A 135 -6.90 -24.42 15.07
N SER A 136 -5.87 -24.63 14.26
CA SER A 136 -5.22 -25.94 14.12
C SER A 136 -4.50 -26.41 15.39
N LEU A 137 -4.15 -25.50 16.29
CA LEU A 137 -3.58 -25.84 17.61
C LEU A 137 -4.64 -26.24 18.65
N GLY A 138 -5.93 -25.99 18.35
CA GLY A 138 -7.04 -26.29 19.25
C GLY A 138 -6.89 -25.61 20.61
N PRO A 139 -7.08 -26.37 21.73
CA PRO A 139 -6.99 -25.82 23.08
C PRO A 139 -5.58 -25.31 23.47
N ASN A 140 -4.56 -25.64 22.71
CA ASN A 140 -3.18 -25.17 22.94
C ASN A 140 -2.87 -23.84 22.23
N SER A 141 -3.83 -23.27 21.53
CA SER A 141 -3.64 -21.99 20.86
C SER A 141 -3.48 -20.86 21.87
N PRO A 142 -2.45 -19.99 21.74
CA PRO A 142 -2.47 -18.69 22.39
C PRO A 142 -3.56 -17.79 21.79
N THR A 143 -3.84 -16.65 22.42
CA THR A 143 -4.79 -15.63 21.93
C THR A 143 -4.11 -14.33 21.51
N THR A 144 -2.77 -14.31 21.58
CA THR A 144 -1.91 -13.22 21.12
C THR A 144 -0.71 -13.81 20.40
N PHE A 145 -0.37 -13.24 19.27
CA PHE A 145 0.68 -13.72 18.37
C PHE A 145 1.61 -12.59 17.97
N ASN A 146 2.84 -12.94 17.65
CA ASN A 146 3.79 -12.09 16.91
C ASN A 146 3.94 -12.71 15.51
N PRO A 147 3.37 -12.10 14.45
CA PRO A 147 3.49 -12.61 13.09
C PRO A 147 4.87 -12.41 12.44
N GLY A 148 5.75 -11.62 13.03
CA GLY A 148 7.06 -11.26 12.48
C GLY A 148 7.14 -9.78 12.11
N SER A 149 8.22 -9.39 11.44
CA SER A 149 8.51 -8.02 11.03
C SER A 149 8.90 -7.94 9.56
N LEU A 150 8.73 -6.76 8.98
CA LEU A 150 9.29 -6.37 7.69
C LEU A 150 10.28 -5.24 7.90
N ILE A 151 11.48 -5.37 7.36
CA ILE A 151 12.56 -4.41 7.53
C ILE A 151 13.06 -3.96 6.16
N ASN A 152 13.22 -2.65 5.97
CA ASN A 152 13.90 -2.06 4.82
C ASN A 152 15.10 -1.26 5.30
N GLU A 153 16.25 -1.46 4.69
CA GLU A 153 17.45 -0.67 4.93
C GLU A 153 18.02 -0.13 3.62
N GLU A 154 18.54 1.07 3.68
CA GLU A 154 19.21 1.73 2.55
C GLU A 154 20.49 2.39 3.01
N THR A 155 21.57 2.19 2.26
CA THR A 155 22.81 2.97 2.39
C THR A 155 23.13 3.60 1.04
N GLN A 156 23.24 4.93 1.01
CA GLN A 156 23.53 5.65 -0.22
C GLN A 156 24.76 6.54 -0.06
N PHE A 157 25.59 6.57 -1.10
CA PHE A 157 26.61 7.58 -1.31
C PHE A 157 26.26 8.39 -2.55
N GLN A 158 26.41 9.72 -2.49
CA GLN A 158 26.10 10.61 -3.61
C GLN A 158 27.19 11.69 -3.73
N ALA A 159 27.53 12.04 -4.97
CA ALA A 159 28.40 13.16 -5.29
C ALA A 159 27.83 13.93 -6.49
N ASP A 160 27.54 15.22 -6.29
CA ASP A 160 26.97 16.11 -7.28
C ASP A 160 27.91 17.27 -7.55
N PHE A 161 28.01 17.66 -8.81
CA PHE A 161 28.89 18.72 -9.29
C PHE A 161 28.12 19.62 -10.23
N SER A 162 28.35 20.92 -10.18
CA SER A 162 27.85 21.85 -11.20
C SER A 162 28.86 22.96 -11.50
N GLN A 163 28.83 23.38 -12.77
CA GLN A 163 29.68 24.49 -13.26
C GLN A 163 28.92 25.33 -14.27
N THR A 164 29.10 26.63 -14.18
CA THR A 164 28.57 27.57 -15.16
C THR A 164 29.64 27.96 -16.18
N PHE A 165 29.24 28.13 -17.45
CA PHE A 165 30.12 28.52 -18.55
C PHE A 165 29.53 29.69 -19.33
N GLU A 166 30.33 30.75 -19.50
CA GLU A 166 29.96 31.90 -20.32
C GLU A 166 30.10 31.57 -21.81
N MET A 167 28.97 31.21 -22.45
CA MET A 167 28.91 30.78 -23.85
C MET A 167 28.35 31.86 -24.80
N GLY A 168 28.07 33.08 -24.28
CA GLY A 168 27.44 34.14 -25.05
C GLY A 168 25.93 33.95 -25.29
N LEU A 169 25.28 33.11 -24.46
CA LEU A 169 23.83 32.96 -24.39
C LEU A 169 23.26 34.05 -23.47
N SER A 170 21.93 34.07 -23.31
CA SER A 170 21.29 35.04 -22.42
C SER A 170 21.50 34.73 -20.94
N SER A 171 21.73 33.48 -20.58
CA SER A 171 22.30 33.10 -19.28
C SER A 171 23.57 32.24 -19.46
N PRO A 172 24.42 32.09 -18.44
CA PRO A 172 25.49 31.11 -18.48
C PRO A 172 24.91 29.70 -18.73
N LEU A 173 25.65 28.88 -19.49
CA LEU A 173 25.34 27.47 -19.63
C LEU A 173 25.65 26.77 -18.29
N VAL A 174 24.67 26.12 -17.71
CA VAL A 174 24.84 25.28 -16.51
C VAL A 174 25.05 23.85 -16.95
N VAL A 175 26.12 23.23 -16.48
CA VAL A 175 26.40 21.81 -16.63
C VAL A 175 26.44 21.20 -15.24
N ALA A 176 25.55 20.25 -14.96
CA ALA A 176 25.56 19.46 -13.73
C ALA A 176 25.85 17.99 -14.07
N ALA A 177 26.57 17.31 -13.19
CA ALA A 177 26.85 15.88 -13.28
C ALA A 177 26.91 15.28 -11.89
N GLY A 178 26.51 14.04 -11.73
CA GLY A 178 26.56 13.36 -10.46
C GLY A 178 26.80 11.87 -10.60
N PHE A 179 27.15 11.29 -9.47
CA PHE A 179 27.34 9.87 -9.29
C PHE A 179 26.65 9.43 -7.99
N SER A 180 26.01 8.28 -8.02
CA SER A 180 25.38 7.66 -6.83
C SER A 180 25.74 6.17 -6.75
N TYR A 181 25.86 5.68 -5.53
CA TYR A 181 25.85 4.27 -5.17
C TYR A 181 24.74 4.05 -4.17
N LEU A 182 23.92 3.04 -4.36
CA LEU A 182 22.85 2.66 -3.45
C LEU A 182 22.95 1.16 -3.17
N ASP A 183 22.90 0.82 -1.88
CA ASP A 183 22.71 -0.54 -1.38
C ASP A 183 21.39 -0.56 -0.61
N GLU A 184 20.50 -1.47 -0.98
CA GLU A 184 19.16 -1.57 -0.40
C GLU A 184 18.81 -3.02 -0.09
N SER A 185 18.12 -3.23 1.03
CA SER A 185 17.65 -4.55 1.45
C SER A 185 16.22 -4.52 1.95
N TYR A 186 15.56 -5.66 1.81
CA TYR A 186 14.26 -5.96 2.37
C TYR A 186 14.32 -7.31 3.06
N GLU A 187 13.99 -7.33 4.35
CA GLU A 187 14.02 -8.54 5.18
C GLU A 187 12.62 -8.85 5.72
N ILE A 188 12.23 -10.11 5.62
CA ILE A 188 11.08 -10.69 6.30
C ILE A 188 11.60 -11.52 7.46
N THR A 189 11.31 -11.12 8.70
CA THR A 189 11.66 -11.91 9.89
C THR A 189 10.56 -12.91 10.23
N GLU A 190 10.97 -14.10 10.71
CA GLU A 190 10.01 -15.11 11.11
C GLU A 190 9.16 -14.68 12.31
N GLY A 191 7.90 -15.10 12.31
CA GLY A 191 6.99 -14.93 13.44
C GLY A 191 7.21 -15.96 14.56
N GLY A 192 6.52 -15.79 15.66
CA GLY A 192 6.44 -16.81 16.70
C GLY A 192 5.78 -18.09 16.17
N ALA A 193 6.34 -19.27 16.45
CA ALA A 193 5.90 -20.55 15.87
C ALA A 193 4.38 -20.79 15.94
N ALA A 194 3.71 -20.38 17.00
CA ALA A 194 2.25 -20.50 17.13
C ALA A 194 1.48 -19.70 16.07
N SER A 195 2.08 -18.67 15.47
CA SER A 195 1.43 -17.83 14.48
C SER A 195 1.36 -18.45 13.09
N TYR A 196 2.23 -19.42 12.78
CA TYR A 196 2.28 -20.07 11.47
C TYR A 196 2.25 -21.61 11.50
N ALA A 197 2.58 -22.25 12.64
CA ALA A 197 2.70 -23.69 12.70
C ALA A 197 1.36 -24.42 12.55
N ALA A 198 1.38 -25.52 11.80
CA ALA A 198 0.29 -26.48 11.73
C ALA A 198 0.16 -27.24 13.06
N GLY A 199 -1.03 -27.26 13.61
CA GLY A 199 -1.39 -28.09 14.75
C GLY A 199 -2.06 -29.39 14.34
N PRO A 200 -2.45 -30.24 15.31
CA PRO A 200 -3.05 -31.54 15.04
C PRO A 200 -4.33 -31.44 14.17
N PHE A 201 -5.13 -30.40 14.38
CA PHE A 201 -6.41 -30.21 13.70
C PHE A 201 -6.32 -29.65 12.27
N ALA A 202 -5.08 -29.52 11.75
CA ALA A 202 -4.85 -29.29 10.31
C ALA A 202 -5.11 -30.56 9.46
N ALA A 203 -5.39 -31.68 10.09
CA ALA A 203 -5.73 -32.97 9.46
C ALA A 203 -6.97 -33.58 10.10
N GLN A 204 -7.68 -34.40 9.33
CA GLN A 204 -8.82 -35.17 9.83
C GLN A 204 -8.35 -36.24 10.83
N ASP A 205 -9.19 -36.48 11.86
CA ASP A 205 -8.99 -37.52 12.86
C ASP A 205 -7.54 -37.60 13.40
N PRO A 206 -6.98 -36.53 13.95
CA PRO A 206 -5.55 -36.46 14.33
C PRO A 206 -5.17 -37.42 15.45
N PHE A 207 -6.14 -38.10 16.07
CA PHE A 207 -5.95 -39.03 17.19
C PHE A 207 -6.34 -40.48 16.84
N ASP A 208 -6.56 -40.78 15.56
CA ASP A 208 -6.94 -42.13 15.09
C ASP A 208 -8.14 -42.72 15.85
N LEU A 209 -9.20 -41.91 16.08
CA LEU A 209 -10.41 -42.36 16.76
C LEU A 209 -11.31 -43.20 15.86
N CYS A 210 -11.23 -43.00 14.55
CA CYS A 210 -12.07 -43.65 13.53
C CYS A 210 -11.20 -44.40 12.52
N THR A 211 -11.74 -45.51 11.99
CA THR A 211 -11.13 -46.20 10.86
C THR A 211 -11.60 -45.57 9.54
N PRO A 212 -10.89 -45.76 8.42
CA PRO A 212 -11.37 -45.33 7.09
C PRO A 212 -12.71 -45.90 6.66
N ALA A 213 -13.17 -46.99 7.30
CA ALA A 213 -14.49 -47.62 7.07
C ALA A 213 -15.61 -46.99 7.91
N GLY A 214 -15.34 -45.89 8.64
CA GLY A 214 -16.33 -45.21 9.47
C GLY A 214 -16.75 -46.00 10.72
N THR A 215 -15.82 -46.75 11.32
CA THR A 215 -16.03 -47.47 12.57
C THR A 215 -15.00 -47.03 13.62
N PRO A 216 -15.39 -47.05 14.92
CA PRO A 216 -14.43 -46.66 15.99
C PRO A 216 -13.21 -47.60 16.04
N THR A 217 -12.02 -47.01 16.23
CA THR A 217 -10.81 -47.75 16.62
C THR A 217 -10.88 -48.17 18.10
N ALA A 218 -9.85 -48.77 18.62
CA ALA A 218 -9.79 -49.09 20.05
C ALA A 218 -9.82 -47.80 20.92
N ALA A 219 -9.16 -46.72 20.46
CA ALA A 219 -9.18 -45.41 21.10
C ALA A 219 -10.59 -44.79 21.03
N GLY A 220 -11.21 -44.79 19.84
CA GLY A 220 -12.58 -44.28 19.64
C GLY A 220 -13.64 -45.07 20.46
N ALA A 221 -13.53 -46.41 20.50
CA ALA A 221 -14.41 -47.23 21.33
C ALA A 221 -14.25 -46.92 22.84
N SER A 222 -13.01 -46.62 23.28
CA SER A 222 -12.76 -46.18 24.67
C SER A 222 -13.38 -44.83 24.94
N ALA A 223 -13.24 -43.87 24.04
CA ALA A 223 -13.83 -42.54 24.14
C ALA A 223 -15.38 -42.63 24.27
N ILE A 224 -16.02 -43.44 23.40
CA ILE A 224 -17.46 -43.68 23.45
C ILE A 224 -17.86 -44.29 24.77
N ALA A 225 -17.11 -45.32 25.27
CA ALA A 225 -17.39 -45.95 26.54
C ALA A 225 -17.27 -44.98 27.74
N ASN A 226 -16.45 -43.96 27.61
CA ASN A 226 -16.30 -42.89 28.58
C ASN A 226 -17.31 -41.74 28.40
N GLY A 227 -18.28 -41.86 27.50
CA GLY A 227 -19.39 -40.92 27.34
C GLY A 227 -19.23 -39.91 26.19
N SER A 228 -18.24 -40.09 25.30
CA SER A 228 -18.10 -39.27 24.08
C SER A 228 -19.30 -39.50 23.15
N SER A 229 -19.71 -38.40 22.49
CA SER A 229 -20.72 -38.41 21.41
C SER A 229 -20.13 -38.78 20.05
N LEU A 230 -18.90 -39.32 19.97
CA LEU A 230 -18.22 -39.70 18.72
C LEU A 230 -19.11 -40.67 17.87
N ASP A 231 -19.35 -40.30 16.64
CA ASP A 231 -20.00 -41.15 15.64
C ASP A 231 -19.14 -41.21 14.36
N CYS A 232 -18.28 -42.23 14.27
CA CYS A 232 -17.43 -42.44 13.10
C CYS A 232 -18.19 -42.69 11.79
N SER A 233 -19.50 -43.01 11.85
CA SER A 233 -20.33 -43.24 10.65
C SER A 233 -20.96 -41.95 10.12
N ASP A 234 -20.92 -40.88 10.87
CA ASP A 234 -21.42 -39.55 10.49
C ASP A 234 -20.29 -38.70 9.89
N PRO A 235 -20.33 -38.40 8.57
CA PRO A 235 -19.31 -37.52 7.95
C PRO A 235 -19.28 -36.11 8.50
N SER A 236 -20.32 -35.67 9.23
CA SER A 236 -20.39 -34.35 9.89
C SER A 236 -19.88 -34.37 11.33
N ASP A 237 -19.42 -35.52 11.85
CA ASP A 237 -18.83 -35.56 13.19
C ASP A 237 -17.57 -34.70 13.24
N PRO A 238 -17.38 -33.89 14.30
CA PRO A 238 -16.19 -33.05 14.49
C PRO A 238 -14.82 -33.78 14.42
N VAL A 239 -14.80 -35.11 14.45
CA VAL A 239 -13.59 -35.90 14.22
C VAL A 239 -13.02 -35.70 12.81
N TYR A 240 -13.87 -35.37 11.84
CA TYR A 240 -13.49 -35.12 10.45
C TYR A 240 -13.28 -33.64 10.12
N THR A 241 -13.45 -32.76 11.11
CA THR A 241 -13.24 -31.32 10.92
C THR A 241 -11.76 -31.02 10.69
N VAL A 242 -11.46 -30.26 9.65
CA VAL A 242 -10.11 -29.71 9.35
C VAL A 242 -10.21 -28.19 9.41
N VAL A 243 -9.30 -27.55 10.09
CA VAL A 243 -9.29 -26.09 10.28
C VAL A 243 -8.02 -25.44 9.76
N GLY A 244 -8.09 -24.13 9.53
CA GLY A 244 -6.98 -23.33 9.01
C GLY A 244 -5.73 -23.36 9.90
N VAL A 245 -4.59 -23.27 9.26
CA VAL A 245 -3.26 -23.20 9.89
C VAL A 245 -2.87 -21.74 10.08
N GLY A 246 -2.20 -21.46 11.17
CA GLY A 246 -1.73 -20.12 11.51
C GLY A 246 -2.75 -19.27 12.27
N SER A 247 -2.31 -18.15 12.81
CA SER A 247 -3.16 -17.20 13.55
C SER A 247 -4.25 -16.63 12.65
N ASN A 248 -5.51 -16.75 13.08
CA ASN A 248 -6.63 -16.31 12.26
C ASN A 248 -6.70 -14.79 12.16
N GLY A 249 -6.76 -14.30 10.94
CA GLY A 249 -6.68 -12.89 10.57
C GLY A 249 -5.40 -12.59 9.81
N PHE A 250 -4.25 -12.86 10.41
CA PHE A 250 -2.94 -12.69 9.78
C PHE A 250 -2.00 -13.80 10.26
N PRO A 251 -1.77 -14.85 9.46
CA PRO A 251 -0.77 -15.88 9.75
C PRO A 251 0.63 -15.28 9.80
N GLY A 252 1.44 -15.75 10.75
CA GLY A 252 2.83 -15.29 10.85
C GLY A 252 3.71 -15.81 9.71
N TYR A 253 4.77 -15.09 9.43
CA TYR A 253 5.79 -15.53 8.49
C TYR A 253 6.49 -16.78 9.02
N SER A 254 6.49 -17.84 8.22
CA SER A 254 7.24 -19.05 8.55
C SER A 254 8.71 -18.91 8.16
N PRO A 255 9.62 -19.70 8.74
CA PRO A 255 11.04 -19.71 8.33
C PRO A 255 11.26 -19.96 6.83
N GLU A 256 10.35 -20.68 6.17
CA GLU A 256 10.39 -20.96 4.74
C GLU A 256 10.20 -19.71 3.88
N PHE A 257 9.39 -18.75 4.37
CA PHE A 257 9.05 -17.51 3.70
C PHE A 257 9.71 -16.28 4.33
N SER A 258 10.68 -16.50 5.22
CA SER A 258 11.50 -15.46 5.83
C SER A 258 12.87 -15.42 5.18
N GLY A 259 13.45 -14.24 5.07
CA GLY A 259 14.75 -14.06 4.45
C GLY A 259 14.99 -12.61 4.05
N GLU A 260 16.20 -12.36 3.57
CA GLU A 260 16.67 -11.05 3.13
C GLU A 260 16.85 -11.05 1.60
N TYR A 261 16.37 -10.00 0.97
CA TYR A 261 16.53 -9.68 -0.44
C TYR A 261 17.27 -8.36 -0.54
N SER A 262 18.41 -8.34 -1.18
CA SER A 262 19.26 -7.15 -1.27
C SER A 262 19.76 -6.95 -2.68
N ARG A 263 20.06 -5.69 -3.02
CA ARG A 263 20.74 -5.31 -4.26
C ARG A 263 21.56 -4.06 -4.07
N ASP A 264 22.51 -3.88 -4.95
CA ASP A 264 23.25 -2.63 -5.09
C ASP A 264 23.10 -2.06 -6.51
N SER A 265 23.25 -0.74 -6.60
CA SER A 265 23.22 -0.04 -7.87
C SER A 265 24.20 1.12 -7.94
N TYR A 266 24.61 1.43 -9.15
CA TYR A 266 25.45 2.57 -9.47
C TYR A 266 24.74 3.46 -10.48
N GLY A 267 24.65 4.75 -10.19
CA GLY A 267 24.04 5.73 -11.07
C GLY A 267 24.98 6.86 -11.45
N GLY A 268 24.81 7.39 -12.64
CA GLY A 268 25.48 8.61 -13.07
C GLY A 268 24.61 9.44 -13.99
N TYR A 269 24.69 10.77 -13.88
CA TYR A 269 23.90 11.66 -14.73
C TYR A 269 24.69 12.87 -15.22
N VAL A 270 24.21 13.44 -16.31
CA VAL A 270 24.62 14.76 -16.81
C VAL A 270 23.36 15.54 -17.19
N ASP A 271 23.28 16.79 -16.75
CA ASP A 271 22.24 17.77 -17.09
C ASP A 271 22.90 19.04 -17.66
N VAL A 272 22.30 19.58 -18.71
CA VAL A 272 22.77 20.81 -19.37
C VAL A 272 21.58 21.73 -19.58
N SER A 273 21.66 22.98 -19.10
CA SER A 273 20.57 23.95 -19.24
C SER A 273 21.05 25.38 -19.43
N ALA A 274 20.28 26.17 -20.18
CA ALA A 274 20.53 27.60 -20.36
C ALA A 274 19.31 28.35 -20.90
N ASP A 275 19.24 29.65 -20.64
CA ASP A 275 18.47 30.58 -21.45
C ASP A 275 19.25 30.90 -22.73
N VAL A 276 18.89 30.24 -23.81
CA VAL A 276 19.54 30.39 -25.13
C VAL A 276 19.33 31.80 -25.66
N THR A 277 18.14 32.33 -25.45
CA THR A 277 17.76 33.74 -25.68
C THR A 277 16.99 34.25 -24.47
N GLU A 278 16.72 35.58 -24.38
CA GLU A 278 15.88 36.14 -23.33
C GLU A 278 14.48 35.50 -23.21
N ALA A 279 14.01 34.87 -24.29
CA ALA A 279 12.70 34.24 -24.35
C ALA A 279 12.73 32.70 -24.35
N LEU A 280 13.88 32.07 -24.63
CA LEU A 280 13.96 30.61 -24.81
C LEU A 280 14.92 29.97 -23.81
N PHE A 281 14.37 29.16 -22.92
CA PHE A 281 15.10 28.22 -22.05
C PHE A 281 15.09 26.83 -22.67
N LEU A 282 16.23 26.12 -22.64
CA LEU A 282 16.36 24.71 -23.01
C LEU A 282 17.12 23.93 -21.94
N GLN A 283 16.75 22.66 -21.79
CA GLN A 283 17.39 21.68 -20.90
C GLN A 283 17.47 20.32 -21.58
N GLY A 284 18.58 19.61 -21.40
CA GLY A 284 18.76 18.21 -21.78
C GLY A 284 19.48 17.44 -20.68
N ALA A 285 19.00 16.24 -20.37
CA ALA A 285 19.57 15.37 -19.34
C ALA A 285 19.71 13.94 -19.84
N LEU A 286 20.74 13.25 -19.34
CA LEU A 286 20.97 11.81 -19.49
C LEU A 286 21.26 11.22 -18.13
N ARG A 287 20.71 10.04 -17.81
CA ARG A 287 21.01 9.27 -16.61
C ARG A 287 21.19 7.80 -16.98
N PHE A 288 22.25 7.22 -16.46
CA PHE A 288 22.57 5.80 -16.54
C PHE A 288 22.55 5.21 -15.15
N GLU A 289 21.96 4.03 -15.01
CA GLU A 289 21.99 3.21 -13.80
C GLU A 289 22.27 1.76 -14.13
N ASP A 290 23.05 1.10 -13.28
CA ASP A 290 23.42 -0.30 -13.36
C ASP A 290 23.09 -0.97 -12.02
N TYR A 291 22.34 -2.07 -12.08
CA TYR A 291 21.82 -2.79 -10.92
C TYR A 291 22.41 -4.20 -10.86
N SER A 292 22.57 -4.74 -9.66
CA SER A 292 23.15 -6.07 -9.46
C SER A 292 22.20 -7.23 -9.82
N ASP A 293 20.89 -6.96 -9.95
CA ASP A 293 19.84 -7.96 -10.13
C ASP A 293 19.12 -7.90 -11.48
N PHE A 294 19.36 -6.87 -12.31
CA PHE A 294 18.87 -6.77 -13.68
C PHE A 294 19.80 -5.91 -14.57
N ASP A 295 19.47 -5.76 -15.85
CA ASP A 295 20.27 -5.04 -16.82
C ASP A 295 20.31 -3.51 -16.54
N SER A 296 21.34 -2.85 -17.07
CA SER A 296 21.54 -1.42 -16.92
C SER A 296 20.53 -0.59 -17.71
N GLU A 297 20.13 0.56 -17.18
CA GLU A 297 19.14 1.45 -17.73
C GLU A 297 19.74 2.80 -18.16
N LEU A 298 19.28 3.32 -19.28
CA LEU A 298 19.64 4.65 -19.80
C LEU A 298 18.38 5.45 -20.10
N VAL A 299 18.18 6.54 -19.37
CA VAL A 299 17.06 7.44 -19.58
C VAL A 299 17.51 8.83 -19.95
N TRP A 300 16.64 9.56 -20.64
CA TRP A 300 16.94 10.91 -21.13
C TRP A 300 15.73 11.83 -21.02
N LYS A 301 15.99 13.14 -20.99
CA LYS A 301 14.96 14.18 -21.02
C LYS A 301 15.40 15.37 -21.84
N VAL A 302 14.47 15.93 -22.61
CA VAL A 302 14.60 17.26 -23.25
C VAL A 302 13.40 18.09 -22.82
N ALA A 303 13.67 19.32 -22.37
CA ALA A 303 12.63 20.27 -21.97
C ALA A 303 12.93 21.67 -22.51
N GLY A 304 11.88 22.45 -22.72
CA GLY A 304 12.00 23.82 -23.13
C GLY A 304 10.86 24.70 -22.67
N ARG A 305 11.15 26.00 -22.54
CA ARG A 305 10.16 27.04 -22.24
C ARG A 305 10.40 28.23 -23.14
N TYR A 306 9.31 28.71 -23.78
CA TYR A 306 9.35 29.91 -24.60
C TYR A 306 8.41 30.98 -24.06
N GLU A 307 8.95 32.13 -23.71
CA GLU A 307 8.24 33.31 -23.22
C GLU A 307 7.83 34.20 -24.41
N PHE A 308 6.56 34.18 -24.77
CA PHE A 308 6.01 35.08 -25.80
C PHE A 308 5.91 36.53 -25.30
N THR A 309 5.61 36.64 -24.01
CA THR A 309 5.56 37.91 -23.26
C THR A 309 5.93 37.62 -21.78
N PRO A 310 6.31 38.61 -20.98
CA PRO A 310 6.53 38.41 -19.54
C PRO A 310 5.33 37.82 -18.78
N ALA A 311 4.13 37.86 -19.39
CA ALA A 311 2.90 37.37 -18.81
C ALA A 311 2.43 36.02 -19.40
N PHE A 312 3.07 35.51 -20.45
CA PHE A 312 2.64 34.29 -21.12
C PHE A 312 3.82 33.47 -21.66
N ALA A 313 3.92 32.23 -21.23
CA ALA A 313 4.92 31.27 -21.70
C ALA A 313 4.29 29.92 -22.07
N LEU A 314 4.88 29.26 -23.05
CA LEU A 314 4.66 27.87 -23.42
C LEU A 314 5.83 27.05 -22.88
N ARG A 315 5.53 25.85 -22.34
CA ARG A 315 6.55 24.90 -21.90
C ARG A 315 6.22 23.49 -22.41
N GLY A 316 7.23 22.66 -22.52
CA GLY A 316 7.05 21.27 -22.87
C GLY A 316 8.26 20.44 -22.58
N SER A 317 8.06 19.15 -22.41
CA SER A 317 9.14 18.19 -22.25
C SER A 317 8.76 16.83 -22.85
N VAL A 318 9.79 16.11 -23.25
CA VAL A 318 9.71 14.69 -23.59
C VAL A 318 10.90 13.99 -22.95
N GLY A 319 10.69 12.78 -22.44
CA GLY A 319 11.75 11.97 -21.84
C GLY A 319 11.29 10.58 -21.54
N THR A 320 12.27 9.72 -21.31
CA THR A 320 12.05 8.36 -20.81
C THR A 320 12.32 8.28 -19.32
N GLY A 321 11.75 7.30 -18.67
CA GLY A 321 11.98 6.96 -17.27
C GLY A 321 11.93 5.45 -17.11
N PHE A 322 12.40 4.97 -15.97
CA PHE A 322 12.22 3.58 -15.57
C PHE A 322 11.97 3.48 -14.08
N ARG A 323 11.44 2.35 -13.64
CA ARG A 323 11.30 2.01 -12.25
C ARG A 323 11.75 0.57 -12.01
N ALA A 324 12.81 0.42 -11.24
CA ALA A 324 13.28 -0.88 -10.79
C ALA A 324 12.25 -1.57 -9.88
N PRO A 325 11.96 -2.88 -10.05
CA PRO A 325 11.20 -3.64 -9.07
C PRO A 325 11.91 -3.55 -7.72
N THR A 326 11.18 -3.24 -6.65
CA THR A 326 11.80 -3.16 -5.32
C THR A 326 12.20 -4.55 -4.82
N PRO A 327 13.20 -4.67 -3.91
CA PRO A 327 13.51 -5.94 -3.25
C PRO A 327 12.28 -6.55 -2.57
N GLY A 328 11.37 -5.70 -2.05
CA GLY A 328 10.08 -6.13 -1.50
C GLY A 328 9.14 -6.75 -2.54
N GLN A 329 9.04 -6.20 -3.75
CA GLN A 329 8.23 -6.81 -4.82
C GLN A 329 8.80 -8.15 -5.29
N GLN A 330 10.13 -8.32 -5.25
CA GLN A 330 10.77 -9.56 -5.62
C GLN A 330 10.63 -10.66 -4.56
N GLY A 331 10.65 -10.28 -3.27
CA GLY A 331 10.77 -11.21 -2.15
C GLY A 331 9.54 -11.35 -1.25
N THR A 332 8.54 -10.46 -1.36
CA THR A 332 7.44 -10.47 -0.41
C THR A 332 6.55 -11.70 -0.56
N THR A 333 6.12 -12.20 0.59
CA THR A 333 5.17 -13.30 0.71
C THR A 333 4.07 -12.87 1.66
N ASN A 334 2.82 -13.06 1.27
CA ASN A 334 1.66 -12.82 2.13
C ASN A 334 0.62 -13.91 1.89
N VAL A 335 0.65 -14.93 2.74
CA VAL A 335 -0.24 -16.08 2.64
C VAL A 335 -1.36 -15.93 3.65
N SER A 336 -2.61 -15.89 3.18
CA SER A 336 -3.80 -15.94 4.02
C SER A 336 -4.51 -17.27 3.83
N THR A 337 -4.97 -17.86 4.95
CA THR A 337 -5.78 -19.07 4.87
C THR A 337 -7.24 -18.67 4.60
N ARG A 338 -7.78 -19.08 3.46
CA ARG A 338 -9.19 -18.96 3.11
C ARG A 338 -9.83 -20.34 3.12
N LEU A 339 -11.14 -20.40 3.20
CA LEU A 339 -11.93 -21.62 3.23
C LEU A 339 -12.85 -21.71 1.98
N PRO A 340 -12.32 -21.83 0.75
CA PRO A 340 -13.18 -22.14 -0.38
C PRO A 340 -13.79 -23.53 -0.14
N ASN A 341 -15.12 -23.64 -0.19
CA ASN A 341 -15.87 -24.89 -0.01
C ASN A 341 -15.66 -25.63 1.32
N GLY A 342 -15.28 -24.91 2.40
CA GLY A 342 -15.16 -25.49 3.74
C GLY A 342 -13.84 -26.19 4.03
N PHE A 343 -12.88 -26.18 3.11
CA PHE A 343 -11.52 -26.69 3.34
C PHE A 343 -10.54 -25.53 3.49
N PRO A 344 -9.65 -25.57 4.50
CA PRO A 344 -8.62 -24.55 4.65
C PRO A 344 -7.57 -24.72 3.56
N VAL A 345 -7.49 -23.74 2.68
CA VAL A 345 -6.46 -23.64 1.66
C VAL A 345 -5.73 -22.32 1.79
N ALA A 346 -4.43 -22.35 1.71
CA ALA A 346 -3.60 -21.17 1.69
C ALA A 346 -3.74 -20.48 0.34
N THR A 347 -4.23 -19.25 0.34
CA THR A 347 -4.19 -18.37 -0.84
C THR A 347 -3.20 -17.25 -0.54
N GLY A 348 -2.26 -17.01 -1.41
CA GLY A 348 -1.22 -16.07 -1.08
C GLY A 348 -0.50 -15.43 -2.25
N LEU A 349 0.11 -14.29 -1.92
CA LEU A 349 1.15 -13.67 -2.71
C LEU A 349 2.46 -14.44 -2.50
N PHE A 350 3.04 -14.91 -3.59
CA PHE A 350 4.32 -15.61 -3.60
C PHE A 350 5.36 -14.81 -4.40
N PRO A 351 6.65 -14.85 -4.00
CA PRO A 351 7.71 -14.17 -4.73
C PRO A 351 7.78 -14.65 -6.19
N ALA A 352 7.86 -13.73 -7.15
CA ALA A 352 7.93 -14.06 -8.57
C ALA A 352 9.11 -14.99 -8.92
N GLY A 353 10.27 -14.80 -8.26
CA GLY A 353 11.44 -15.67 -8.37
C GLY A 353 11.36 -17.00 -7.60
N GLY A 354 10.27 -17.24 -6.83
CA GLY A 354 10.10 -18.42 -6.01
C GLY A 354 9.52 -19.63 -6.78
N PRO A 355 9.71 -20.85 -6.26
CA PRO A 355 9.31 -22.08 -6.97
C PRO A 355 7.81 -22.20 -7.18
N VAL A 356 6.97 -21.63 -6.28
CA VAL A 356 5.51 -21.65 -6.38
C VAL A 356 5.04 -20.81 -7.55
N ALA A 357 5.49 -19.55 -7.62
CA ALA A 357 5.09 -18.64 -8.70
C ALA A 357 5.65 -19.10 -10.06
N GLN A 358 6.91 -19.53 -10.11
CA GLN A 358 7.56 -20.05 -11.33
C GLN A 358 6.86 -21.30 -11.90
N ALA A 359 6.36 -22.19 -11.02
CA ALA A 359 5.59 -23.35 -11.45
C ALA A 359 4.28 -22.95 -12.17
N LEU A 360 3.75 -21.77 -11.90
CA LEU A 360 2.54 -21.22 -12.50
C LEU A 360 2.84 -20.14 -13.56
N GLY A 361 4.09 -20.05 -14.02
CA GLY A 361 4.48 -19.22 -15.17
C GLY A 361 5.03 -17.83 -14.82
N ALA A 362 5.37 -17.58 -13.54
CA ALA A 362 6.06 -16.33 -13.19
C ALA A 362 7.48 -16.30 -13.80
N GLU A 363 7.87 -15.13 -14.28
CA GLU A 363 9.23 -14.82 -14.73
C GLU A 363 9.87 -13.81 -13.73
N PRO A 364 11.22 -13.74 -13.69
CA PRO A 364 11.89 -12.69 -12.91
C PRO A 364 11.40 -11.31 -13.31
N LEU A 365 11.24 -10.42 -12.33
CA LEU A 365 10.77 -9.07 -12.59
C LEU A 365 11.84 -8.24 -13.32
N GLU A 366 11.39 -7.46 -14.30
CA GLU A 366 12.19 -6.50 -15.05
C GLU A 366 11.77 -5.06 -14.72
N PRO A 367 12.61 -4.03 -15.00
CA PRO A 367 12.23 -2.65 -14.79
C PRO A 367 11.05 -2.22 -15.66
N GLU A 368 10.09 -1.51 -15.05
CA GLU A 368 9.06 -0.78 -15.80
C GLU A 368 9.71 0.34 -16.60
N GLN A 369 9.29 0.54 -17.85
CA GLN A 369 9.76 1.59 -18.74
C GLN A 369 8.68 2.65 -18.93
N SER A 370 9.06 3.91 -19.07
CA SER A 370 8.09 4.96 -19.37
C SER A 370 8.57 5.94 -20.44
N THR A 371 7.64 6.40 -21.27
CA THR A 371 7.82 7.58 -22.12
C THR A 371 6.82 8.65 -21.71
N ASN A 372 7.35 9.84 -21.40
CA ASN A 372 6.59 10.93 -20.83
C ASN A 372 6.57 12.12 -21.76
N TYR A 373 5.38 12.67 -22.05
CA TYR A 373 5.17 13.88 -22.82
C TYR A 373 4.43 14.90 -21.99
N THR A 374 4.91 16.15 -21.98
CA THR A 374 4.16 17.25 -21.39
C THR A 374 4.17 18.47 -22.29
N VAL A 375 3.04 19.17 -22.32
CA VAL A 375 2.94 20.50 -22.93
C VAL A 375 2.02 21.38 -22.07
N GLY A 376 2.46 22.60 -21.77
CA GLY A 376 1.69 23.46 -20.90
C GLY A 376 1.91 24.94 -21.17
N VAL A 377 1.00 25.73 -20.64
CA VAL A 377 1.05 27.17 -20.67
C VAL A 377 1.07 27.74 -19.26
N THR A 378 1.80 28.81 -19.08
CA THR A 378 1.77 29.61 -17.87
C THR A 378 1.40 31.05 -18.22
N THR A 379 0.50 31.64 -17.44
CA THR A 379 0.14 33.05 -17.65
C THR A 379 -0.06 33.76 -16.30
N SER A 380 0.26 35.03 -16.28
CA SER A 380 -0.07 35.91 -15.18
C SER A 380 -0.75 37.18 -15.69
N PHE A 381 -1.94 37.45 -15.18
CA PHE A 381 -2.73 38.64 -15.57
C PHE A 381 -3.45 39.22 -14.37
N GLN A 382 -3.21 40.51 -14.11
CA GLN A 382 -3.86 41.25 -13.00
C GLN A 382 -3.77 40.55 -11.64
N GLY A 383 -2.67 39.90 -11.34
CA GLY A 383 -2.45 39.19 -10.08
C GLY A 383 -2.99 37.76 -10.05
N VAL A 384 -3.65 37.31 -11.11
CA VAL A 384 -4.01 35.89 -11.30
C VAL A 384 -2.84 35.18 -11.95
N GLY A 385 -2.30 34.14 -11.30
CA GLY A 385 -1.39 33.16 -11.90
C GLY A 385 -2.18 31.95 -12.36
N LEU A 386 -1.97 31.48 -13.61
CA LEU A 386 -2.62 30.29 -14.14
C LEU A 386 -1.59 29.41 -14.84
N THR A 387 -1.61 28.10 -14.55
CA THR A 387 -0.91 27.06 -15.31
C THR A 387 -1.91 26.05 -15.82
N VAL A 388 -1.71 25.58 -17.04
CA VAL A 388 -2.46 24.48 -17.64
C VAL A 388 -1.44 23.58 -18.30
N ASP A 389 -1.37 22.33 -17.87
CA ASP A 389 -0.44 21.34 -18.40
C ASP A 389 -1.21 20.10 -18.85
N PHE A 390 -1.02 19.70 -20.07
CA PHE A 390 -1.40 18.40 -20.60
C PHE A 390 -0.22 17.45 -20.47
N TYR A 391 -0.48 16.20 -20.09
CA TYR A 391 0.52 15.15 -20.05
C TYR A 391 0.00 13.83 -20.62
N GLN A 392 0.93 13.05 -21.15
CA GLN A 392 0.73 11.65 -21.49
C GLN A 392 1.93 10.86 -20.97
N ILE A 393 1.65 9.72 -20.35
CA ILE A 393 2.62 8.78 -19.82
C ILE A 393 2.27 7.41 -20.40
N ASP A 394 3.14 6.90 -21.26
CA ASP A 394 3.10 5.53 -21.75
C ASP A 394 4.02 4.72 -20.85
N LEU A 395 3.48 3.73 -20.15
CA LEU A 395 4.19 2.88 -19.18
C LEU A 395 4.14 1.45 -19.71
N GLU A 396 5.31 0.90 -20.01
CA GLU A 396 5.52 -0.45 -20.51
C GLU A 396 6.01 -1.37 -19.38
N ASP A 397 5.71 -2.67 -19.48
CA ASP A 397 6.15 -3.70 -18.54
C ASP A 397 5.77 -3.42 -17.07
N ARG A 398 4.58 -2.89 -16.86
CA ARG A 398 4.12 -2.47 -15.53
C ARG A 398 4.04 -3.65 -14.57
N VAL A 399 4.70 -3.52 -13.41
CA VAL A 399 4.72 -4.55 -12.36
C VAL A 399 3.45 -4.46 -11.53
N ASN A 400 2.64 -5.52 -11.59
CA ASN A 400 1.44 -5.65 -10.78
C ASN A 400 1.24 -7.11 -10.35
N ALA A 401 0.44 -7.32 -9.31
CA ALA A 401 -0.01 -8.65 -8.95
C ALA A 401 -1.12 -9.07 -9.91
N ILE A 402 -1.02 -10.27 -10.44
CA ILE A 402 -2.09 -10.87 -11.26
C ILE A 402 -3.27 -11.28 -10.40
N SER A 403 -4.43 -11.51 -11.02
CA SER A 403 -5.58 -12.13 -10.34
C SER A 403 -5.23 -13.52 -9.83
N THR A 404 -5.82 -13.91 -8.69
CA THR A 404 -5.54 -15.20 -8.06
C THR A 404 -5.80 -16.37 -9.02
N GLN A 405 -4.79 -17.19 -9.22
CA GLN A 405 -4.91 -18.48 -9.92
C GLN A 405 -5.33 -19.54 -8.92
N ASP A 406 -6.52 -20.08 -9.09
CA ASP A 406 -7.04 -21.14 -8.23
C ASP A 406 -6.20 -22.42 -8.35
N VAL A 407 -6.04 -23.11 -7.23
CA VAL A 407 -5.36 -24.40 -7.12
C VAL A 407 -6.31 -25.38 -6.41
N SER A 408 -6.47 -26.58 -6.94
CA SER A 408 -7.37 -27.59 -6.35
C SER A 408 -6.86 -28.99 -6.58
N THR A 409 -6.97 -29.83 -5.56
CA THR A 409 -6.66 -31.27 -5.65
C THR A 409 -7.80 -32.09 -6.30
N ASP A 410 -8.95 -31.47 -6.60
CA ASP A 410 -10.07 -32.11 -7.26
C ASP A 410 -9.82 -32.25 -8.78
N PRO A 411 -9.71 -33.49 -9.33
CA PRO A 411 -9.49 -33.69 -10.76
C PRO A 411 -10.59 -33.14 -11.68
N THR A 412 -11.71 -32.74 -11.12
CA THR A 412 -12.84 -32.18 -11.89
C THR A 412 -12.84 -30.64 -11.94
N SER A 413 -11.92 -29.98 -11.25
CA SER A 413 -11.84 -28.52 -11.14
C SER A 413 -11.18 -27.82 -12.33
N GLY A 414 -10.81 -28.56 -13.40
CA GLY A 414 -10.26 -27.97 -14.63
C GLY A 414 -8.91 -27.30 -14.42
N GLN A 415 -8.77 -26.01 -14.73
CA GLN A 415 -7.48 -25.29 -14.64
C GLN A 415 -6.89 -25.34 -13.22
N ALA A 416 -7.72 -25.27 -12.18
CA ALA A 416 -7.25 -25.33 -10.81
C ALA A 416 -6.54 -26.68 -10.47
N TYR A 417 -6.96 -27.78 -11.09
CA TYR A 417 -6.26 -29.05 -10.96
C TYR A 417 -4.96 -29.10 -11.75
N GLU A 418 -4.92 -28.52 -12.96
CA GLU A 418 -3.67 -28.41 -13.74
C GLU A 418 -2.64 -27.54 -12.99
N ASN A 419 -3.06 -26.45 -12.36
CA ASN A 419 -2.23 -25.62 -11.51
C ASN A 419 -1.66 -26.44 -10.32
N TYR A 420 -2.49 -27.27 -9.67
CA TYR A 420 -2.01 -28.19 -8.63
C TYR A 420 -0.95 -29.15 -9.15
N LEU A 421 -1.18 -29.76 -10.32
CA LEU A 421 -0.21 -30.69 -10.92
C LEU A 421 1.11 -29.98 -11.25
N ALA A 422 1.07 -28.73 -11.73
CA ALA A 422 2.26 -27.94 -12.00
C ALA A 422 3.09 -27.70 -10.72
N LEU A 423 2.44 -27.39 -9.60
CA LEU A 423 3.11 -27.26 -8.30
C LEU A 423 3.76 -28.57 -7.84
N VAL A 424 3.06 -29.69 -8.00
CA VAL A 424 3.58 -31.04 -7.66
C VAL A 424 4.78 -31.39 -8.53
N ASP A 425 4.69 -31.16 -9.85
CA ASP A 425 5.79 -31.44 -10.80
C ASP A 425 7.02 -30.57 -10.54
N ALA A 426 6.82 -29.33 -10.08
CA ALA A 426 7.89 -28.43 -9.63
C ALA A 426 8.48 -28.82 -8.26
N GLY A 427 7.91 -29.82 -7.57
CA GLY A 427 8.37 -30.28 -6.28
C GLY A 427 8.04 -29.33 -5.11
N VAL A 428 7.01 -28.51 -5.25
CA VAL A 428 6.57 -27.60 -4.19
C VAL A 428 6.04 -28.40 -2.99
N SER A 429 6.68 -28.19 -1.84
CA SER A 429 6.26 -28.84 -0.59
C SER A 429 4.90 -28.29 -0.13
N GLY A 430 3.97 -29.19 0.22
CA GLY A 430 2.65 -28.78 0.69
C GLY A 430 1.72 -28.26 -0.40
N ALA A 431 1.96 -28.59 -1.68
CA ALA A 431 1.12 -28.17 -2.81
C ALA A 431 -0.36 -28.49 -2.61
N GLU A 432 -0.69 -29.57 -1.87
CA GLU A 432 -2.05 -29.98 -1.51
C GLU A 432 -2.78 -29.00 -0.58
N SER A 433 -2.03 -28.14 0.12
CA SER A 433 -2.57 -27.12 1.02
C SER A 433 -2.68 -25.74 0.35
N ILE A 434 -2.28 -25.60 -0.91
CA ILE A 434 -2.37 -24.35 -1.66
C ILE A 434 -3.70 -24.33 -2.41
N GLY A 435 -4.49 -23.28 -2.22
CA GLY A 435 -5.79 -23.12 -2.87
C GLY A 435 -5.85 -21.95 -3.84
N GLY A 436 -4.85 -21.10 -3.84
CA GLY A 436 -4.73 -20.00 -4.77
C GLY A 436 -3.37 -19.32 -4.70
N VAL A 437 -2.85 -18.91 -5.84
CA VAL A 437 -1.56 -18.27 -5.99
C VAL A 437 -1.72 -17.00 -6.81
N PHE A 438 -1.16 -15.91 -6.32
CA PHE A 438 -0.91 -14.72 -7.12
C PHE A 438 0.53 -14.26 -6.89
N TYR A 439 1.07 -13.52 -7.84
CA TYR A 439 2.45 -13.05 -7.80
C TYR A 439 2.58 -11.76 -8.60
N PHE A 440 3.63 -11.01 -8.34
CA PHE A 440 3.98 -9.86 -9.17
C PHE A 440 4.61 -10.35 -10.49
N THR A 441 4.23 -9.68 -11.57
CA THR A 441 4.82 -9.88 -12.90
C THR A 441 4.84 -8.55 -13.64
N ASN A 442 5.69 -8.44 -14.66
CA ASN A 442 5.59 -7.38 -15.67
C ASN A 442 4.39 -7.71 -16.55
N ALA A 443 3.24 -7.19 -16.15
CA ALA A 443 1.96 -7.76 -16.56
C ALA A 443 1.39 -7.11 -17.81
N PHE A 444 1.54 -5.78 -17.96
CA PHE A 444 0.83 -5.02 -18.98
C PHE A 444 1.40 -3.62 -19.17
N ASP A 445 1.00 -3.04 -20.30
CA ASP A 445 1.27 -1.66 -20.65
C ASP A 445 0.05 -0.78 -20.36
N THR A 446 0.29 0.48 -20.05
CA THR A 446 -0.78 1.46 -19.86
C THR A 446 -0.45 2.79 -20.48
N THR A 447 -1.48 3.47 -20.97
CA THR A 447 -1.41 4.88 -21.34
C THR A 447 -2.22 5.70 -20.34
N THR A 448 -1.57 6.66 -19.69
CA THR A 448 -2.21 7.64 -18.80
C THR A 448 -2.18 9.00 -19.46
N GLN A 449 -3.34 9.64 -19.59
CA GLN A 449 -3.48 11.01 -20.13
C GLN A 449 -4.17 11.90 -19.11
N GLY A 450 -3.73 13.15 -19.05
CA GLY A 450 -4.38 14.07 -18.12
C GLY A 450 -4.11 15.54 -18.41
N VAL A 451 -4.84 16.37 -17.65
CA VAL A 451 -4.72 17.82 -17.68
C VAL A 451 -4.70 18.35 -16.26
N ASP A 452 -3.66 19.10 -15.92
CA ASP A 452 -3.56 19.85 -14.67
C ASP A 452 -3.84 21.32 -14.89
N ILE A 453 -4.76 21.89 -14.10
CA ILE A 453 -5.08 23.31 -14.10
C ILE A 453 -4.85 23.85 -12.70
N VAL A 454 -3.94 24.81 -12.55
CA VAL A 454 -3.69 25.47 -11.25
C VAL A 454 -3.84 26.97 -11.41
N GLY A 455 -4.75 27.55 -10.64
CA GLY A 455 -4.98 29.00 -10.56
C GLY A 455 -4.67 29.53 -9.16
N THR A 456 -3.96 30.66 -9.07
CA THR A 456 -3.68 31.35 -7.82
C THR A 456 -4.02 32.83 -7.94
N TYR A 457 -4.57 33.41 -6.87
CA TYR A 457 -4.87 34.83 -6.80
C TYR A 457 -4.78 35.34 -5.37
N THR A 458 -4.05 36.41 -5.14
CA THR A 458 -4.00 37.09 -3.85
C THR A 458 -4.77 38.42 -3.92
N GLN A 459 -5.83 38.52 -3.14
CA GLN A 459 -6.57 39.77 -2.94
C GLN A 459 -6.03 40.49 -1.70
N ALA A 460 -5.36 41.59 -1.89
CA ALA A 460 -5.04 42.52 -0.81
C ALA A 460 -6.22 43.49 -0.55
N TRP A 461 -6.57 43.64 0.72
CA TRP A 461 -7.65 44.52 1.16
C TRP A 461 -7.08 45.82 1.75
N ALA A 462 -7.85 46.90 1.69
CA ALA A 462 -7.41 48.23 2.12
C ALA A 462 -7.06 48.35 3.62
N ASN A 463 -7.48 47.40 4.44
CA ASN A 463 -7.23 47.35 5.89
C ASN A 463 -6.00 46.51 6.29
N GLY A 464 -5.15 46.13 5.33
CA GLY A 464 -3.96 45.31 5.56
C GLY A 464 -4.24 43.80 5.67
N GLN A 465 -5.47 43.39 5.39
CA GLN A 465 -5.84 41.96 5.29
C GLN A 465 -5.50 41.43 3.89
N SER A 466 -5.41 40.11 3.77
CA SER A 466 -5.25 39.43 2.47
C SER A 466 -6.10 38.18 2.40
N THR A 467 -6.49 37.82 1.18
CA THR A 467 -7.12 36.53 0.89
C THR A 467 -6.36 35.88 -0.25
N ASP A 468 -5.79 34.71 0.02
CA ASP A 468 -5.12 33.88 -0.97
C ASP A 468 -6.09 32.80 -1.46
N PHE A 469 -6.40 32.82 -2.75
CA PHE A 469 -7.21 31.82 -3.43
C PHE A 469 -6.32 30.88 -4.21
N THR A 470 -6.58 29.58 -4.12
CA THR A 470 -5.96 28.56 -4.94
C THR A 470 -7.03 27.62 -5.47
N ALA A 471 -7.00 27.37 -6.76
CA ALA A 471 -7.84 26.37 -7.42
C ALA A 471 -6.91 25.38 -8.15
N SER A 472 -7.06 24.10 -7.89
CA SER A 472 -6.38 23.02 -8.62
C SER A 472 -7.43 22.05 -9.13
N VAL A 473 -7.40 21.76 -10.41
CA VAL A 473 -8.26 20.75 -11.05
C VAL A 473 -7.37 19.83 -11.85
N ASN A 474 -7.57 18.53 -11.66
CA ASN A 474 -6.93 17.48 -12.42
C ASN A 474 -7.99 16.67 -13.16
N TYR A 475 -7.72 16.37 -14.42
CA TYR A 475 -8.35 15.30 -15.17
C TYR A 475 -7.30 14.24 -15.44
N ASN A 476 -7.59 12.98 -15.15
CA ASN A 476 -6.69 11.85 -15.35
C ASN A 476 -7.48 10.63 -15.80
N GLN A 477 -7.01 9.97 -16.86
CA GLN A 477 -7.55 8.72 -17.35
C GLN A 477 -6.40 7.76 -17.62
N THR A 478 -6.53 6.51 -17.19
CA THR A 478 -5.56 5.44 -17.44
C THR A 478 -6.28 4.28 -18.10
N GLU A 479 -5.73 3.80 -19.21
CA GLU A 479 -6.27 2.68 -19.99
C GLU A 479 -5.17 1.62 -20.19
N PHE A 480 -5.56 0.35 -20.29
CA PHE A 480 -4.64 -0.69 -20.73
C PHE A 480 -4.23 -0.49 -22.21
N ASP A 481 -2.97 -0.74 -22.51
CA ASP A 481 -2.48 -0.81 -23.87
C ASP A 481 -2.21 -2.27 -24.23
N GLY A 482 -3.18 -2.93 -24.84
CA GLY A 482 -3.10 -4.32 -25.22
C GLY A 482 -4.14 -5.25 -24.59
N ASP A 483 -3.99 -6.56 -24.82
CA ASP A 483 -4.91 -7.60 -24.33
C ASP A 483 -4.40 -8.16 -23.00
N VAL A 484 -5.10 -7.86 -21.92
CA VAL A 484 -4.81 -8.30 -20.55
C VAL A 484 -5.77 -9.39 -20.03
N THR A 485 -6.59 -9.98 -20.92
CA THR A 485 -7.60 -10.99 -20.54
C THR A 485 -7.02 -12.28 -19.96
N GLY A 486 -5.74 -12.56 -20.19
CA GLY A 486 -5.03 -13.71 -19.63
C GLY A 486 -4.46 -13.46 -18.22
N LEU A 487 -4.44 -12.20 -17.76
CA LEU A 487 -3.80 -11.79 -16.51
C LEU A 487 -4.81 -11.34 -15.47
N PHE A 488 -5.88 -10.69 -15.92
CA PHE A 488 -6.92 -10.12 -15.05
C PHE A 488 -8.31 -10.64 -15.43
N ASN A 489 -9.13 -10.86 -14.42
CA ASN A 489 -10.55 -11.15 -14.63
C ASN A 489 -11.30 -9.90 -15.14
N ALA A 490 -12.59 -10.04 -15.47
CA ALA A 490 -13.37 -8.97 -16.07
C ALA A 490 -13.61 -7.80 -15.10
N GLU A 491 -13.77 -8.10 -13.81
CA GLU A 491 -13.94 -7.10 -12.74
C GLU A 491 -12.67 -6.28 -12.57
N ASP A 492 -11.51 -6.92 -12.33
CA ASP A 492 -10.23 -6.24 -12.12
C ASP A 492 -9.90 -5.28 -13.28
N ARG A 493 -10.20 -5.70 -14.53
CA ARG A 493 -9.99 -4.85 -15.72
C ARG A 493 -10.91 -3.65 -15.74
N PHE A 494 -12.20 -3.87 -15.49
CA PHE A 494 -13.18 -2.80 -15.50
C PHE A 494 -12.88 -1.78 -14.39
N ASP A 495 -12.63 -2.26 -13.19
CA ASP A 495 -12.39 -1.42 -12.02
C ASP A 495 -11.04 -0.68 -12.11
N PHE A 496 -10.03 -1.25 -12.76
CA PHE A 496 -8.77 -0.57 -13.04
C PHE A 496 -8.96 0.68 -13.92
N GLU A 497 -9.78 0.60 -14.96
CA GLU A 497 -10.01 1.69 -15.92
C GLU A 497 -11.07 2.69 -15.44
N ASN A 498 -12.03 2.27 -14.60
CA ASN A 498 -13.22 3.05 -14.25
C ASN A 498 -13.37 3.31 -12.75
N GLY A 499 -12.66 2.56 -11.90
CA GLY A 499 -12.83 2.55 -10.43
C GLY A 499 -12.31 3.79 -9.70
N SER A 500 -11.74 4.76 -10.41
CA SER A 500 -11.23 6.00 -9.84
C SER A 500 -11.86 7.23 -10.52
N PRO A 501 -12.20 8.29 -9.76
CA PRO A 501 -12.71 9.54 -10.37
C PRO A 501 -11.70 10.15 -11.32
N GLU A 502 -12.05 10.33 -12.59
CA GLU A 502 -11.22 11.01 -13.58
C GLU A 502 -11.01 12.49 -13.25
N TRP A 503 -12.00 13.12 -12.63
CA TRP A 503 -11.94 14.54 -12.25
C TRP A 503 -11.77 14.69 -10.75
N ARG A 504 -10.74 15.43 -10.36
CA ARG A 504 -10.51 15.85 -8.97
C ARG A 504 -10.25 17.33 -8.90
N GLY A 505 -10.67 17.97 -7.81
CA GLY A 505 -10.49 19.40 -7.63
C GLY A 505 -10.27 19.80 -6.18
N VAL A 506 -9.44 20.82 -5.98
CA VAL A 506 -9.24 21.44 -4.67
C VAL A 506 -9.35 22.95 -4.85
N PHE A 507 -10.29 23.56 -4.15
CA PHE A 507 -10.48 25.01 -4.11
C PHE A 507 -10.25 25.49 -2.69
N SER A 508 -9.32 26.40 -2.47
CA SER A 508 -9.05 26.93 -1.14
C SER A 508 -9.03 28.45 -1.11
N ALA A 509 -9.46 29.00 0.00
CA ALA A 509 -9.36 30.41 0.33
C ALA A 509 -8.78 30.55 1.74
N ARG A 510 -7.63 31.21 1.87
CA ARG A 510 -7.02 31.57 3.14
C ARG A 510 -7.13 33.07 3.35
N HIS A 511 -7.94 33.48 4.31
CA HIS A 511 -8.09 34.88 4.71
C HIS A 511 -7.23 35.17 5.95
N SER A 512 -6.32 36.15 5.85
CA SER A 512 -5.42 36.57 6.93
C SER A 512 -5.82 37.96 7.44
N PHE A 513 -6.04 38.10 8.75
CA PHE A 513 -6.46 39.33 9.40
C PHE A 513 -5.80 39.46 10.78
N GLY A 514 -4.74 40.27 10.85
CA GLY A 514 -3.90 40.40 12.05
C GLY A 514 -3.27 39.07 12.45
N ASP A 515 -3.44 38.66 13.69
CA ASP A 515 -2.91 37.41 14.24
C ASP A 515 -3.76 36.17 13.89
N PHE A 516 -4.87 36.36 13.16
CA PHE A 516 -5.76 35.28 12.77
C PHE A 516 -5.64 34.95 11.28
N SER A 517 -5.80 33.66 10.95
CA SER A 517 -6.07 33.20 9.60
C SER A 517 -7.19 32.16 9.59
N LEU A 518 -8.02 32.22 8.55
CA LEU A 518 -9.10 31.27 8.32
C LEU A 518 -8.89 30.62 6.95
N LEU A 519 -8.79 29.31 6.91
CA LEU A 519 -8.70 28.50 5.69
C LEU A 519 -10.01 27.76 5.49
N GLY A 520 -10.68 28.01 4.37
CA GLY A 520 -11.72 27.14 3.83
C GLY A 520 -11.17 26.36 2.64
N ARG A 521 -11.49 25.07 2.53
CA ARG A 521 -11.09 24.21 1.41
C ARG A 521 -12.28 23.37 0.99
N LEU A 522 -12.53 23.32 -0.30
CA LEU A 522 -13.49 22.44 -0.93
C LEU A 522 -12.72 21.39 -1.75
N ASN A 523 -12.88 20.12 -1.42
CA ASN A 523 -12.35 18.99 -2.16
C ASN A 523 -13.49 18.42 -3.01
N TYR A 524 -13.24 18.21 -4.29
CA TYR A 524 -14.16 17.65 -5.27
C TYR A 524 -13.60 16.32 -5.78
N TYR A 525 -14.43 15.29 -5.78
CA TYR A 525 -14.21 14.00 -6.41
C TYR A 525 -15.30 13.80 -7.45
N GLY A 526 -14.93 13.49 -8.69
CA GLY A 526 -15.88 13.17 -9.76
C GLY A 526 -16.59 11.84 -9.55
N SER A 527 -17.54 11.53 -10.43
CA SER A 527 -18.13 10.19 -10.48
C SER A 527 -17.12 9.14 -10.94
N TYR A 528 -17.37 7.90 -10.56
CA TYR A 528 -16.62 6.72 -11.00
C TYR A 528 -17.54 5.49 -11.00
N GLU A 529 -17.09 4.39 -11.60
CA GLU A 529 -17.89 3.18 -11.72
C GLU A 529 -17.10 1.98 -11.22
N ASN A 530 -17.77 1.06 -10.52
CA ASN A 530 -17.22 -0.25 -10.18
C ASN A 530 -18.15 -1.37 -10.61
N SER A 531 -17.58 -2.53 -10.93
CA SER A 531 -18.30 -3.74 -11.28
C SER A 531 -18.55 -4.65 -10.07
N ASP A 532 -19.36 -5.68 -10.23
CA ASP A 532 -19.61 -6.69 -9.19
C ASP A 532 -18.45 -7.68 -9.07
N SER A 533 -18.22 -8.18 -7.84
CA SER A 533 -17.18 -9.16 -7.58
C SER A 533 -17.40 -10.46 -8.37
N GLY A 534 -16.51 -10.70 -9.32
CA GLY A 534 -16.53 -11.86 -10.19
C GLY A 534 -17.29 -11.66 -11.50
N GLY A 535 -17.83 -10.47 -11.80
CA GLY A 535 -18.49 -10.16 -13.06
C GLY A 535 -19.69 -11.04 -13.40
N ALA A 536 -20.17 -11.82 -12.42
CA ALA A 536 -21.18 -12.87 -12.65
C ALA A 536 -22.57 -12.30 -12.92
N SER A 537 -22.90 -11.15 -12.34
CA SER A 537 -24.20 -10.48 -12.54
C SER A 537 -24.17 -9.46 -13.66
N GLY A 538 -22.98 -8.96 -14.06
CA GLY A 538 -22.80 -7.85 -14.98
C GLY A 538 -23.31 -6.53 -14.41
N LEU A 539 -23.43 -6.42 -13.09
CA LEU A 539 -23.83 -5.19 -12.40
C LEU A 539 -22.67 -4.21 -12.41
N ILE A 540 -22.95 -2.99 -12.83
CA ILE A 540 -22.04 -1.85 -12.70
C ILE A 540 -22.77 -0.81 -11.85
N GLN A 541 -22.11 -0.28 -10.85
CA GLN A 541 -22.60 0.82 -10.03
C GLN A 541 -21.82 2.10 -10.35
N GLU A 542 -22.53 3.16 -10.70
CA GLU A 542 -22.01 4.51 -10.75
C GLU A 542 -22.09 5.13 -9.34
N PHE A 543 -21.00 5.74 -8.90
CA PHE A 543 -20.87 6.49 -7.66
C PHE A 543 -20.90 7.98 -7.98
N ASP A 544 -21.81 8.71 -7.33
CA ASP A 544 -22.04 10.12 -7.57
C ASP A 544 -20.85 11.00 -7.12
N PRO A 545 -20.67 12.19 -7.74
CA PRO A 545 -19.62 13.12 -7.32
C PRO A 545 -19.78 13.59 -5.87
N VAL A 546 -18.67 13.70 -5.14
CA VAL A 546 -18.68 14.13 -3.73
C VAL A 546 -17.93 15.44 -3.55
N PHE A 547 -18.48 16.32 -2.71
CA PHE A 547 -17.88 17.56 -2.27
C PHE A 547 -17.64 17.52 -0.76
N MET A 548 -16.38 17.62 -0.33
CA MET A 548 -16.02 17.68 1.09
C MET A 548 -15.45 19.05 1.43
N PHE A 549 -15.97 19.67 2.47
CA PHE A 549 -15.52 21.00 2.92
C PHE A 549 -14.72 20.91 4.21
N ASP A 550 -13.50 21.46 4.20
CA ASP A 550 -12.62 21.59 5.35
C ASP A 550 -12.57 23.04 5.83
N LEU A 551 -12.41 23.22 7.13
CA LEU A 551 -12.26 24.55 7.75
C LEU A 551 -11.18 24.49 8.83
N GLU A 552 -10.23 25.44 8.79
CA GLU A 552 -9.21 25.62 9.84
C GLU A 552 -9.09 27.08 10.24
N GLY A 553 -9.24 27.37 11.52
CA GLY A 553 -8.91 28.66 12.12
C GLY A 553 -7.58 28.59 12.85
N THR A 554 -6.66 29.51 12.57
CA THR A 554 -5.35 29.60 13.21
C THR A 554 -5.19 30.95 13.90
N TYR A 555 -4.69 30.95 15.14
CA TYR A 555 -4.35 32.14 15.92
C TYR A 555 -2.87 32.11 16.31
N SER A 556 -2.15 33.18 15.96
CA SER A 556 -0.76 33.41 16.38
C SER A 556 -0.75 34.06 17.77
N VAL A 557 -0.59 33.23 18.81
CA VAL A 557 -0.54 33.69 20.21
C VAL A 557 0.68 34.58 20.46
N THR A 558 1.80 34.20 19.83
CA THR A 558 3.05 34.96 19.76
C THR A 558 3.68 34.70 18.38
N GLU A 559 4.79 35.40 18.07
CA GLU A 559 5.56 35.12 16.85
C GLU A 559 6.05 33.67 16.75
N ARG A 560 6.10 32.95 17.89
CA ARG A 560 6.62 31.58 18.00
C ARG A 560 5.57 30.53 18.33
N ILE A 561 4.35 30.91 18.70
CA ILE A 561 3.32 29.96 19.12
C ILE A 561 2.08 30.20 18.29
N ARG A 562 1.63 29.19 17.58
CA ARG A 562 0.38 29.16 16.81
C ARG A 562 -0.55 28.05 17.31
N LEU A 563 -1.81 28.37 17.44
CA LEU A 563 -2.88 27.44 17.79
C LEU A 563 -3.84 27.33 16.61
N SER A 564 -4.15 26.11 16.19
CA SER A 564 -5.17 25.88 15.16
C SER A 564 -6.25 24.93 15.67
N LEU A 565 -7.48 25.23 15.27
CA LEU A 565 -8.63 24.34 15.39
C LEU A 565 -9.16 24.10 13.98
N GLY A 566 -9.39 22.84 13.64
CA GLY A 566 -9.84 22.50 12.31
C GLY A 566 -10.81 21.33 12.28
N ALA A 567 -11.52 21.26 11.17
CA ALA A 567 -12.37 20.16 10.78
C ALA A 567 -12.07 19.78 9.33
N ARG A 568 -11.87 18.52 9.07
CA ARG A 568 -11.93 17.94 7.73
C ARG A 568 -13.31 17.37 7.52
N ASN A 569 -13.84 17.52 6.31
CA ASN A 569 -15.21 17.09 6.01
C ASN A 569 -16.20 17.62 7.06
N LEU A 570 -16.25 18.95 7.20
CA LEU A 570 -17.03 19.65 8.25
C LEU A 570 -18.52 19.29 8.23
N PHE A 571 -19.06 18.95 7.05
CA PHE A 571 -20.48 18.65 6.87
C PHE A 571 -20.82 17.17 6.95
N ASP A 572 -19.83 16.31 7.26
CA ASP A 572 -20.02 14.87 7.47
C ASP A 572 -20.56 14.15 6.22
N GLU A 573 -20.03 14.50 5.05
CA GLU A 573 -20.41 13.91 3.77
C GLU A 573 -19.77 12.54 3.60
N TYR A 574 -20.46 11.64 2.89
CA TYR A 574 -20.05 10.27 2.64
C TYR A 574 -20.17 9.94 1.15
N PRO A 575 -19.39 8.97 0.63
CA PRO A 575 -19.63 8.41 -0.69
C PRO A 575 -20.96 7.65 -0.72
N ASP A 576 -21.39 7.24 -1.91
CA ASP A 576 -22.53 6.37 -2.07
C ASP A 576 -22.29 5.01 -1.40
N LYS A 577 -23.37 4.41 -0.92
CA LYS A 577 -23.33 3.04 -0.38
C LYS A 577 -23.18 2.06 -1.52
N ALA A 578 -22.34 1.05 -1.31
CA ALA A 578 -22.20 -0.05 -2.26
C ALA A 578 -23.52 -0.86 -2.35
N ASP A 579 -23.91 -1.24 -3.57
CA ASP A 579 -24.96 -2.23 -3.76
C ASP A 579 -24.50 -3.57 -3.15
N PRO A 580 -25.34 -4.28 -2.40
CA PRO A 580 -24.97 -5.58 -1.84
C PRO A 580 -24.51 -6.63 -2.85
N ALA A 581 -24.84 -6.48 -4.12
CA ALA A 581 -24.38 -7.35 -5.21
C ALA A 581 -22.98 -6.94 -5.75
N ILE A 582 -22.52 -5.73 -5.46
CA ILE A 582 -21.14 -5.30 -5.70
C ILE A 582 -20.27 -5.82 -4.55
N GLY A 583 -19.94 -7.06 -4.56
CA GLY A 583 -19.15 -7.95 -3.70
C GLY A 583 -18.46 -7.48 -2.43
N ASP A 584 -18.14 -6.22 -2.30
CA ASP A 584 -17.44 -5.67 -1.14
C ASP A 584 -18.35 -5.30 0.05
N SER A 585 -19.63 -5.62 -0.08
CA SER A 585 -20.62 -5.45 1.00
C SER A 585 -20.59 -6.55 2.07
N CYS A 586 -19.60 -7.46 1.99
CA CYS A 586 -19.45 -8.50 2.99
C CYS A 586 -19.23 -7.90 4.38
N CYS A 587 -19.56 -8.68 5.39
CA CYS A 587 -19.05 -8.46 6.75
C CYS A 587 -19.53 -7.15 7.41
N GLY A 588 -20.68 -6.63 6.95
CA GLY A 588 -21.30 -5.41 7.50
C GLY A 588 -20.76 -4.10 6.92
N ARG A 589 -19.90 -4.14 5.90
CA ARG A 589 -19.53 -2.94 5.16
C ARG A 589 -20.72 -2.42 4.35
N ILE A 590 -20.86 -1.10 4.31
CA ILE A 590 -21.87 -0.40 3.53
C ILE A 590 -21.26 0.52 2.47
N TYR A 591 -19.96 0.68 2.48
CA TYR A 591 -19.14 1.40 1.50
C TYR A 591 -18.08 0.46 0.95
N ARG A 592 -17.61 0.70 -0.24
CA ARG A 592 -16.47 -0.04 -0.79
C ARG A 592 -15.20 0.22 0.01
N SER A 593 -14.38 -0.81 0.23
CA SER A 593 -13.11 -0.69 0.94
C SER A 593 -12.06 0.09 0.15
N ASP A 594 -12.13 0.01 -1.17
CA ASP A 594 -11.27 0.64 -2.16
C ASP A 594 -11.80 2.00 -2.64
N SER A 595 -12.86 2.54 -2.02
CA SER A 595 -13.40 3.86 -2.38
C SER A 595 -12.35 4.95 -2.25
N GLU A 596 -12.12 5.67 -3.34
CA GLU A 596 -11.25 6.84 -3.39
C GLU A 596 -11.73 7.99 -2.50
N VAL A 597 -13.01 8.00 -2.17
CA VAL A 597 -13.63 8.97 -1.28
C VAL A 597 -13.71 8.39 0.13
N SER A 598 -13.14 9.09 1.10
CA SER A 598 -13.17 8.64 2.50
C SER A 598 -14.60 8.51 3.01
N TRP A 599 -14.94 7.34 3.55
CA TRP A 599 -16.22 7.04 4.19
C TRP A 599 -16.18 7.15 5.73
N GLN A 600 -15.18 7.86 6.26
CA GLN A 600 -14.99 8.02 7.71
C GLN A 600 -15.76 9.18 8.33
N GLY A 601 -16.38 10.04 7.49
CA GLY A 601 -17.11 11.21 7.96
C GLY A 601 -16.22 12.35 8.45
N GLY A 602 -16.78 13.20 9.28
CA GLY A 602 -16.12 14.41 9.78
C GLY A 602 -15.00 14.12 10.79
N PHE A 603 -13.84 14.78 10.64
CA PHE A 603 -12.70 14.67 11.55
C PHE A 603 -12.33 16.04 12.13
N TYR A 604 -12.26 16.14 13.44
CA TYR A 604 -11.96 17.38 14.16
C TYR A 604 -10.62 17.30 14.87
N TYR A 605 -9.85 18.38 14.83
CA TYR A 605 -8.51 18.40 15.41
C TYR A 605 -8.14 19.75 16.03
N ALA A 606 -7.20 19.69 16.97
CA ALA A 606 -6.48 20.84 17.49
C ALA A 606 -4.99 20.66 17.27
N LYS A 607 -4.28 21.73 16.89
CA LYS A 607 -2.86 21.73 16.62
C LYS A 607 -2.17 22.90 17.34
N VAL A 608 -1.04 22.62 17.94
CA VAL A 608 -0.13 23.61 18.53
C VAL A 608 1.20 23.55 17.80
N VAL A 609 1.68 24.68 17.32
CA VAL A 609 3.03 24.81 16.75
C VAL A 609 3.80 25.77 17.64
N ALA A 610 4.95 25.34 18.14
CA ALA A 610 5.86 26.14 18.94
C ALA A 610 7.26 26.12 18.29
N GLU A 611 7.82 27.31 18.07
CA GLU A 611 9.16 27.51 17.55
C GLU A 611 10.06 28.02 18.69
N PHE A 612 11.24 27.42 18.92
CA PHE A 612 12.11 27.69 20.04
C PHE A 612 13.41 28.42 19.62
#